data_dbcd937a0bab7440a77d9d9cbd109045
#
_entry.id   dbcd937a0bab7440a77d9d9cbd109045
#
_cell.length_a   1.000
_cell.length_b   1.000
_cell.length_c   1.000
_cell.angle_alpha   90.00
_cell.angle_beta   90.00
_cell.angle_gamma   90.00
#
_symmetry.space_group_name_H-M   'P 1'
#
loop_
_entity.id
_entity.type
_entity.pdbx_description
1 polymer ?
#
loop_
_entity_poly.entity_id
_entity_poly.type
_entity_poly.pdbx_seq_one_letter_code
_entity_poly.pdbx_strand_id
1 'polypeptide(L)'
;MIVRVVCCCAALAIGHVAGAQEPLFSQAALITPETQAAIDRGLEYLASRQLEDGSFGTTGNGRNVAVVGLAGMAFLAQGSTPGRGLYGENIERSIDFLLDNTADSGLIAAPEGAARGPMYGHGFALLFLCEVHGMTDRPALRDRIARAVELIVASQNREGGWRYEPVPRDADVSVTVCQVMALRAARNAGIAVPRETMDRSIAYVKQCQNADGGFRYMLNDGPPNSGFGRTAAGVVALYNAGLYEGAEITAGLDYLSARIPTAEAGEDEAYYFYGHYYAAQAMWHAGGERWAAWYPAIRDELLARQREEGDWMDPVSPEYGTAMACIILQTPNNYLPILQR
;
A
#
# COMPACT_ATOMS: atom_id res chain seq x y z
N MET A 1 -20.56 52.64 53.25
CA MET A 1 -21.57 52.08 52.33
C MET A 1 -20.80 51.51 51.10
N ILE A 2 -20.47 50.23 51.13
CA ILE A 2 -19.62 49.58 50.13
C ILE A 2 -20.54 48.70 49.26
N VAL A 3 -20.66 49.05 47.98
CA VAL A 3 -21.44 48.33 47.01
C VAL A 3 -20.53 47.24 46.42
N ARG A 4 -20.85 45.96 46.65
CA ARG A 4 -20.21 44.81 45.99
C ARG A 4 -20.93 44.57 44.68
N VAL A 5 -20.20 44.70 43.55
CA VAL A 5 -20.64 44.26 42.24
C VAL A 5 -20.24 42.79 42.12
N VAL A 6 -21.23 41.90 41.97
CA VAL A 6 -21.03 40.47 41.64
C VAL A 6 -21.08 40.34 40.14
N CYS A 7 -19.95 40.00 39.53
CA CYS A 7 -19.84 39.68 38.10
C CYS A 7 -20.12 38.19 37.92
N CYS A 8 -21.28 37.80 37.37
CA CYS A 8 -21.58 36.45 36.95
C CYS A 8 -20.98 36.20 35.57
N CYS A 9 -19.86 35.48 35.49
CA CYS A 9 -19.38 34.89 34.24
C CYS A 9 -20.10 33.57 34.00
N ALA A 10 -21.04 33.57 33.07
CA ALA A 10 -21.61 32.32 32.54
C ALA A 10 -20.63 31.75 31.48
N ALA A 11 -19.94 30.70 31.83
CA ALA A 11 -19.13 29.91 30.88
C ALA A 11 -20.07 28.99 30.09
N LEU A 12 -20.30 29.29 28.81
CA LEU A 12 -20.90 28.35 27.86
C LEU A 12 -19.85 27.28 27.50
N ALA A 13 -19.98 26.10 28.10
CA ALA A 13 -19.27 24.91 27.68
C ALA A 13 -19.93 24.38 26.41
N ILE A 14 -19.35 24.68 25.23
CA ILE A 14 -19.67 24.02 23.99
C ILE A 14 -18.96 22.65 24.04
N GLY A 15 -19.71 21.63 24.46
CA GLY A 15 -19.27 20.25 24.36
C GLY A 15 -19.23 19.83 22.91
N HIS A 16 -18.04 19.80 22.31
CA HIS A 16 -17.81 18.99 21.10
C HIS A 16 -17.88 17.51 21.52
N VAL A 17 -19.05 16.90 21.30
CA VAL A 17 -19.15 15.45 21.29
C VAL A 17 -18.53 15.02 19.95
N ALA A 18 -17.24 14.69 19.97
CA ALA A 18 -16.66 13.88 18.92
C ALA A 18 -17.38 12.52 18.98
N GLY A 19 -18.35 12.32 18.12
CA GLY A 19 -18.98 11.02 17.90
C GLY A 19 -17.89 10.07 17.41
N ALA A 20 -17.31 9.29 18.33
CA ALA A 20 -16.61 8.09 17.96
C ALA A 20 -17.67 7.20 17.27
N GLN A 21 -17.60 7.08 15.94
CA GLN A 21 -18.34 6.03 15.23
C GLN A 21 -17.88 4.71 15.84
N GLU A 22 -18.78 4.04 16.56
CA GLU A 22 -18.53 2.65 16.94
C GLU A 22 -18.23 1.86 15.66
N PRO A 23 -17.16 1.05 15.63
CA PRO A 23 -16.90 0.20 14.48
C PRO A 23 -18.11 -0.71 14.30
N LEU A 24 -18.76 -0.66 13.14
CA LEU A 24 -19.93 -1.46 12.75
C LEU A 24 -19.71 -2.97 12.95
N PHE A 25 -18.45 -3.40 13.12
CA PHE A 25 -18.03 -4.76 13.47
C PHE A 25 -16.80 -4.69 14.39
N SER A 26 -16.71 -5.57 15.38
CA SER A 26 -15.44 -5.78 16.09
C SER A 26 -14.40 -6.31 15.11
N GLN A 27 -13.17 -5.81 15.15
CA GLN A 27 -12.07 -6.28 14.26
C GLN A 27 -11.91 -7.81 14.32
N ALA A 28 -12.11 -8.42 15.50
CA ALA A 28 -12.10 -9.86 15.69
C ALA A 28 -13.20 -10.63 14.91
N ALA A 29 -14.30 -9.97 14.53
CA ALA A 29 -15.35 -10.60 13.72
C ALA A 29 -15.04 -10.59 12.21
N LEU A 30 -14.08 -9.78 11.76
CA LEU A 30 -13.69 -9.69 10.35
C LEU A 30 -12.69 -10.80 9.96
N ILE A 31 -11.73 -11.11 10.83
CA ILE A 31 -10.79 -12.23 10.64
C ILE A 31 -11.35 -13.45 11.34
N THR A 32 -12.01 -14.33 10.58
CA THR A 32 -12.55 -15.59 11.10
C THR A 32 -11.43 -16.61 11.38
N PRO A 33 -11.66 -17.70 12.12
CA PRO A 33 -10.67 -18.76 12.29
C PRO A 33 -10.15 -19.34 10.97
N GLU A 34 -11.02 -19.47 9.97
CA GLU A 34 -10.66 -19.94 8.62
C GLU A 34 -9.75 -18.92 7.91
N THR A 35 -10.06 -17.63 8.05
CA THR A 35 -9.22 -16.55 7.53
C THR A 35 -7.84 -16.56 8.18
N GLN A 36 -7.80 -16.69 9.51
CA GLN A 36 -6.52 -16.77 10.23
C GLN A 36 -5.70 -17.99 9.78
N ALA A 37 -6.33 -19.15 9.64
CA ALA A 37 -5.65 -20.35 9.17
C ALA A 37 -5.12 -20.20 7.73
N ALA A 38 -5.82 -19.46 6.87
CA ALA A 38 -5.35 -19.17 5.52
C ALA A 38 -4.16 -18.20 5.54
N ILE A 39 -4.21 -17.15 6.36
CA ILE A 39 -3.09 -16.23 6.59
C ILE A 39 -1.85 -17.00 7.05
N ASP A 40 -2.01 -17.86 8.07
CA ASP A 40 -0.90 -18.62 8.66
C ASP A 40 -0.23 -19.52 7.62
N ARG A 41 -1.00 -20.26 6.81
CA ARG A 41 -0.45 -21.07 5.71
C ARG A 41 0.29 -20.23 4.67
N GLY A 42 -0.25 -19.06 4.30
CA GLY A 42 0.39 -18.16 3.35
C GLY A 42 1.72 -17.60 3.87
N LEU A 43 1.76 -17.20 5.14
CA LEU A 43 2.98 -16.70 5.77
C LEU A 43 4.02 -17.81 5.95
N GLU A 44 3.62 -19.03 6.32
CA GLU A 44 4.49 -20.21 6.36
C GLU A 44 5.07 -20.51 4.96
N TYR A 45 4.23 -20.47 3.92
CA TYR A 45 4.69 -20.62 2.55
C TYR A 45 5.78 -19.59 2.23
N LEU A 46 5.53 -18.30 2.43
CA LEU A 46 6.52 -17.24 2.20
C LEU A 46 7.81 -17.48 3.00
N ALA A 47 7.70 -17.81 4.29
CA ALA A 47 8.86 -18.05 5.13
C ALA A 47 9.70 -19.24 4.66
N SER A 48 9.05 -20.34 4.23
CA SER A 48 9.72 -21.55 3.72
C SER A 48 10.38 -21.33 2.35
N ARG A 49 9.90 -20.36 1.56
CA ARG A 49 10.43 -20.04 0.23
C ARG A 49 11.55 -19.02 0.25
N GLN A 50 11.70 -18.26 1.33
CA GLN A 50 12.73 -17.23 1.44
C GLN A 50 14.11 -17.86 1.59
N LEU A 51 15.04 -17.48 0.71
CA LEU A 51 16.42 -17.91 0.73
C LEU A 51 17.25 -17.19 1.81
N GLU A 52 18.47 -17.67 2.09
CA GLU A 52 19.37 -17.07 3.08
C GLU A 52 19.72 -15.61 2.76
N ASP A 53 19.81 -15.25 1.47
CA ASP A 53 20.05 -13.87 1.01
C ASP A 53 18.80 -12.97 1.09
N GLY A 54 17.68 -13.46 1.55
CA GLY A 54 16.41 -12.74 1.67
C GLY A 54 15.53 -12.72 0.42
N SER A 55 16.03 -13.21 -0.72
CA SER A 55 15.23 -13.33 -1.95
C SER A 55 14.32 -14.57 -1.94
N PHE A 56 13.48 -14.72 -2.96
CA PHE A 56 12.57 -15.87 -3.13
C PHE A 56 12.95 -16.75 -4.33
N GLY A 57 14.13 -16.57 -4.89
CA GLY A 57 14.65 -17.35 -6.00
C GLY A 57 15.96 -16.80 -6.52
N THR A 58 16.62 -17.57 -7.40
CA THR A 58 17.95 -17.23 -7.92
C THR A 58 17.90 -16.43 -9.22
N THR A 59 16.73 -16.34 -9.87
CA THR A 59 16.55 -15.65 -11.17
C THR A 59 15.19 -14.98 -11.26
N GLY A 60 15.04 -14.04 -12.19
CA GLY A 60 13.77 -13.43 -12.56
C GLY A 60 13.04 -12.79 -11.39
N ASN A 61 11.74 -13.02 -11.30
CA ASN A 61 10.88 -12.42 -10.28
C ASN A 61 11.19 -12.88 -8.84
N GLY A 62 11.88 -14.02 -8.64
CA GLY A 62 12.33 -14.44 -7.32
C GLY A 62 13.35 -13.48 -6.68
N ARG A 63 14.07 -12.69 -7.47
CA ARG A 63 14.97 -11.62 -7.01
C ARG A 63 14.37 -10.22 -7.14
N ASN A 64 13.08 -10.11 -7.40
CA ASN A 64 12.42 -8.81 -7.53
C ASN A 64 12.29 -8.14 -6.15
N VAL A 65 12.85 -6.95 -6.01
CA VAL A 65 12.80 -6.17 -4.75
C VAL A 65 11.37 -5.83 -4.30
N ALA A 66 10.39 -5.77 -5.23
CA ALA A 66 8.97 -5.62 -4.87
C ALA A 66 8.46 -6.85 -4.14
N VAL A 67 8.79 -8.05 -4.61
CA VAL A 67 8.35 -9.31 -3.98
C VAL A 67 8.92 -9.42 -2.57
N VAL A 68 10.21 -9.10 -2.40
CA VAL A 68 10.86 -9.10 -1.09
C VAL A 68 10.23 -8.07 -0.15
N GLY A 69 10.01 -6.84 -0.63
CA GLY A 69 9.36 -5.78 0.16
C GLY A 69 7.93 -6.13 0.57
N LEU A 70 7.13 -6.68 -0.36
CA LEU A 70 5.75 -7.10 -0.08
C LEU A 70 5.68 -8.28 0.89
N ALA A 71 6.56 -9.27 0.76
CA ALA A 71 6.65 -10.36 1.73
C ALA A 71 7.01 -9.86 3.14
N GLY A 72 7.98 -8.93 3.23
CA GLY A 72 8.30 -8.23 4.48
C GLY A 72 7.10 -7.50 5.06
N MET A 73 6.30 -6.81 4.24
CA MET A 73 5.05 -6.16 4.65
C MET A 73 4.01 -7.17 5.15
N ALA A 74 3.89 -8.34 4.52
CA ALA A 74 2.98 -9.40 4.97
C ALA A 74 3.36 -9.94 6.35
N PHE A 75 4.66 -10.10 6.64
CA PHE A 75 5.15 -10.49 7.96
C PHE A 75 4.95 -9.39 9.02
N LEU A 76 5.11 -8.12 8.66
CA LEU A 76 4.80 -6.99 9.55
C LEU A 76 3.29 -6.92 9.86
N ALA A 77 2.43 -7.18 8.87
CA ALA A 77 0.98 -7.15 9.03
C ALA A 77 0.46 -8.23 10.02
N GLN A 78 1.23 -9.29 10.24
CA GLN A 78 0.95 -10.32 11.25
C GLN A 78 1.35 -9.87 12.67
N GLY A 79 2.17 -8.82 12.81
CA GLY A 79 2.66 -8.28 14.07
C GLY A 79 4.10 -8.68 14.42
N SER A 80 4.82 -9.40 13.55
CA SER A 80 6.26 -9.59 13.69
C SER A 80 7.00 -8.29 13.39
N THR A 81 8.16 -8.08 14.03
CA THR A 81 9.03 -6.93 13.77
C THR A 81 10.47 -7.42 13.55
N PRO A 82 11.39 -6.61 13.01
CA PRO A 82 12.77 -7.04 12.78
C PRO A 82 13.38 -7.74 14.03
N GLY A 83 13.83 -8.98 13.86
CA GLY A 83 14.41 -9.81 14.91
C GLY A 83 13.45 -10.29 16.00
N ARG A 84 12.13 -10.03 15.88
CA ARG A 84 11.14 -10.39 16.92
C ARG A 84 9.87 -10.98 16.31
N GLY A 85 9.25 -11.91 17.04
CA GLY A 85 8.07 -12.64 16.58
C GLY A 85 8.41 -13.80 15.66
N LEU A 86 7.37 -14.45 15.11
CA LEU A 86 7.53 -15.69 14.34
C LEU A 86 8.34 -15.50 13.06
N TYR A 87 8.23 -14.35 12.43
CA TYR A 87 8.87 -14.02 11.16
C TYR A 87 9.93 -12.91 11.28
N GLY A 88 10.45 -12.65 12.48
CA GLY A 88 11.41 -11.58 12.72
C GLY A 88 12.71 -11.74 11.91
N GLU A 89 13.23 -12.97 11.77
CA GLU A 89 14.40 -13.26 10.96
C GLU A 89 14.14 -13.12 9.46
N ASN A 90 12.92 -13.46 9.01
CA ASN A 90 12.51 -13.25 7.62
C ASN A 90 12.47 -11.76 7.26
N ILE A 91 12.01 -10.93 8.18
CA ILE A 91 12.01 -9.47 8.04
C ILE A 91 13.45 -8.94 7.98
N GLU A 92 14.34 -9.41 8.86
CA GLU A 92 15.76 -9.01 8.82
C GLU A 92 16.43 -9.36 7.50
N ARG A 93 16.22 -10.59 6.98
CA ARG A 93 16.74 -10.99 5.65
C ARG A 93 16.17 -10.13 4.53
N SER A 94 14.89 -9.76 4.60
CA SER A 94 14.29 -8.85 3.61
C SER A 94 14.95 -7.47 3.64
N ILE A 95 15.23 -6.93 4.83
CA ILE A 95 15.94 -5.65 4.98
C ILE A 95 17.34 -5.75 4.37
N ASP A 96 18.11 -6.80 4.72
CA ASP A 96 19.47 -6.99 4.22
C ASP A 96 19.50 -7.06 2.70
N PHE A 97 18.64 -7.89 2.10
CA PHE A 97 18.52 -8.00 0.64
C PHE A 97 18.25 -6.65 -0.04
N LEU A 98 17.31 -5.86 0.48
CA LEU A 98 16.97 -4.56 -0.10
C LEU A 98 18.10 -3.54 0.05
N LEU A 99 18.80 -3.53 1.18
CA LEU A 99 19.96 -2.66 1.39
C LEU A 99 21.13 -3.04 0.46
N ASP A 100 21.39 -4.32 0.27
CA ASP A 100 22.45 -4.83 -0.61
C ASP A 100 22.15 -4.53 -2.10
N ASN A 101 20.85 -4.41 -2.45
CA ASN A 101 20.40 -4.04 -3.78
C ASN A 101 20.04 -2.54 -3.91
N THR A 102 20.56 -1.70 -3.01
CA THR A 102 20.43 -0.24 -3.07
C THR A 102 21.72 0.39 -3.61
N ALA A 103 21.66 0.96 -4.79
CA ALA A 103 22.77 1.67 -5.43
C ALA A 103 23.10 2.99 -4.70
N ASP A 104 24.27 3.56 -4.96
CA ASP A 104 24.68 4.87 -4.42
C ASP A 104 23.78 6.02 -4.87
N SER A 105 23.13 5.88 -6.04
CA SER A 105 22.11 6.79 -6.52
C SER A 105 20.80 6.77 -5.72
N GLY A 106 20.64 5.83 -4.79
CA GLY A 106 19.41 5.57 -4.06
C GLY A 106 18.44 4.61 -4.76
N LEU A 107 18.74 4.15 -5.98
CA LEU A 107 17.88 3.18 -6.68
C LEU A 107 17.94 1.82 -5.98
N ILE A 108 16.77 1.30 -5.60
CA ILE A 108 16.60 -0.04 -5.04
C ILE A 108 16.12 -0.95 -6.18
N ALA A 109 17.01 -1.81 -6.69
CA ALA A 109 16.69 -2.72 -7.79
C ALA A 109 17.70 -3.86 -7.86
N ALA A 110 17.22 -5.10 -7.99
CA ALA A 110 18.05 -6.23 -8.37
C ALA A 110 18.05 -6.36 -9.91
N PRO A 111 19.21 -6.55 -10.53
CA PRO A 111 19.33 -6.54 -11.99
C PRO A 111 18.41 -7.55 -12.69
N GLU A 112 18.23 -8.73 -12.12
CA GLU A 112 17.43 -9.81 -12.69
C GLU A 112 15.92 -9.63 -12.48
N GLY A 113 15.51 -8.74 -11.56
CA GLY A 113 14.10 -8.56 -11.17
C GLY A 113 13.39 -7.37 -11.81
N ALA A 114 14.01 -6.66 -12.75
CA ALA A 114 13.51 -5.38 -13.27
C ALA A 114 13.03 -5.44 -14.73
N ALA A 115 12.42 -6.53 -15.18
CA ALA A 115 12.05 -6.75 -16.59
C ALA A 115 11.16 -5.66 -17.24
N ARG A 116 10.40 -4.89 -16.46
CA ARG A 116 9.58 -3.76 -16.92
C ARG A 116 10.08 -2.40 -16.40
N GLY A 117 11.37 -2.32 -16.03
CA GLY A 117 11.94 -1.16 -15.35
C GLY A 117 11.82 -1.23 -13.82
N PRO A 118 12.70 -0.53 -13.10
CA PRO A 118 12.91 -0.76 -11.67
C PRO A 118 11.88 -0.05 -10.76
N MET A 119 11.12 0.94 -11.26
CA MET A 119 10.39 1.87 -10.40
C MET A 119 9.23 1.23 -9.61
N TYR A 120 8.58 0.18 -10.13
CA TYR A 120 7.63 -0.59 -9.30
C TYR A 120 8.33 -1.20 -8.07
N GLY A 121 9.44 -1.90 -8.33
CA GLY A 121 10.23 -2.54 -7.29
C GLY A 121 10.76 -1.53 -6.28
N HIS A 122 11.29 -0.43 -6.77
CA HIS A 122 11.80 0.66 -5.96
C HIS A 122 10.75 1.22 -4.99
N GLY A 123 9.52 1.49 -5.49
CA GLY A 123 8.44 2.02 -4.66
C GLY A 123 8.02 1.06 -3.54
N PHE A 124 7.79 -0.22 -3.85
CA PHE A 124 7.43 -1.22 -2.82
C PHE A 124 8.57 -1.51 -1.83
N ALA A 125 9.81 -1.57 -2.31
CA ALA A 125 10.97 -1.77 -1.46
C ALA A 125 11.18 -0.59 -0.50
N LEU A 126 11.09 0.64 -1.01
CA LEU A 126 11.20 1.84 -0.18
C LEU A 126 10.07 1.93 0.83
N LEU A 127 8.82 1.60 0.43
CA LEU A 127 7.69 1.52 1.36
C LEU A 127 8.03 0.61 2.55
N PHE A 128 8.48 -0.62 2.30
CA PHE A 128 8.83 -1.55 3.36
C PHE A 128 9.99 -1.05 4.23
N LEU A 129 11.06 -0.52 3.63
CA LEU A 129 12.20 0.03 4.39
C LEU A 129 11.78 1.19 5.30
N CYS A 130 10.81 2.00 4.87
CA CYS A 130 10.24 3.08 5.70
C CYS A 130 9.40 2.52 6.86
N GLU A 131 8.62 1.45 6.63
CA GLU A 131 7.79 0.83 7.67
C GLU A 131 8.64 0.21 8.79
N VAL A 132 9.81 -0.38 8.45
CA VAL A 132 10.73 -0.95 9.45
C VAL A 132 11.68 0.09 10.06
N HIS A 133 11.74 1.31 9.49
CA HIS A 133 12.58 2.35 10.05
C HIS A 133 12.10 2.75 11.45
N GLY A 134 13.03 2.72 12.43
CA GLY A 134 12.70 2.92 13.84
C GLY A 134 12.36 1.63 14.60
N MET A 135 12.22 0.50 13.92
CA MET A 135 12.08 -0.84 14.53
C MET A 135 13.41 -1.58 14.58
N THR A 136 14.45 -1.11 13.90
CA THR A 136 15.78 -1.72 13.80
C THR A 136 16.88 -0.70 14.07
N ASP A 137 17.98 -1.15 14.67
CA ASP A 137 19.18 -0.31 14.90
C ASP A 137 20.17 -0.49 13.74
N ARG A 138 19.87 0.11 12.61
CA ARG A 138 20.71 0.10 11.39
C ARG A 138 21.04 1.54 10.99
N PRO A 139 22.22 2.06 11.39
CA PRO A 139 22.57 3.49 11.16
C PRO A 139 22.49 3.92 9.69
N ALA A 140 22.84 3.03 8.75
CA ALA A 140 22.83 3.34 7.32
C ALA A 140 21.41 3.41 6.70
N LEU A 141 20.39 2.86 7.37
CA LEU A 141 19.03 2.74 6.81
C LEU A 141 18.43 4.10 6.49
N ARG A 142 18.56 5.08 7.41
CA ARG A 142 18.05 6.43 7.21
C ARG A 142 18.63 7.10 5.97
N ASP A 143 19.94 7.00 5.76
CA ASP A 143 20.60 7.62 4.62
C ASP A 143 20.22 6.94 3.30
N ARG A 144 20.03 5.61 3.30
CA ARG A 144 19.56 4.86 2.14
C ARG A 144 18.13 5.26 1.76
N ILE A 145 17.23 5.38 2.74
CA ILE A 145 15.85 5.86 2.53
C ILE A 145 15.88 7.29 1.99
N ALA A 146 16.68 8.20 2.55
CA ALA A 146 16.76 9.58 2.10
C ALA A 146 17.18 9.69 0.63
N ARG A 147 18.23 8.94 0.20
CA ARG A 147 18.65 8.92 -1.22
C ARG A 147 17.61 8.29 -2.13
N ALA A 148 16.91 7.26 -1.68
CA ALA A 148 15.82 6.66 -2.44
C ALA A 148 14.65 7.66 -2.65
N VAL A 149 14.33 8.45 -1.64
CA VAL A 149 13.36 9.56 -1.74
C VAL A 149 13.83 10.63 -2.72
N GLU A 150 15.10 11.05 -2.65
CA GLU A 150 15.68 12.02 -3.58
C GLU A 150 15.58 11.56 -5.04
N LEU A 151 15.82 10.27 -5.30
CA LEU A 151 15.67 9.68 -6.63
C LEU A 151 14.21 9.75 -7.12
N ILE A 152 13.24 9.42 -6.27
CA ILE A 152 11.82 9.56 -6.64
C ILE A 152 11.51 11.02 -6.97
N VAL A 153 11.91 11.97 -6.13
CA VAL A 153 11.66 13.40 -6.35
C VAL A 153 12.28 13.87 -7.65
N ALA A 154 13.53 13.49 -7.94
CA ALA A 154 14.25 13.88 -9.16
C ALA A 154 13.65 13.25 -10.43
N SER A 155 13.03 12.09 -10.33
CA SER A 155 12.44 11.37 -11.47
C SER A 155 10.97 11.71 -11.74
N GLN A 156 10.34 12.60 -10.96
CA GLN A 156 8.97 13.06 -11.21
C GLN A 156 8.90 13.83 -12.53
N ASN A 157 8.00 13.43 -13.45
CA ASN A 157 7.86 14.10 -14.73
C ASN A 157 7.15 15.46 -14.63
N ARG A 158 7.01 16.18 -15.74
CA ARG A 158 6.37 17.50 -15.78
C ARG A 158 4.88 17.47 -15.46
N GLU A 159 4.21 16.34 -15.72
CA GLU A 159 2.80 16.15 -15.43
C GLU A 159 2.55 15.86 -13.94
N GLY A 160 3.58 15.45 -13.19
CA GLY A 160 3.51 15.18 -11.76
C GLY A 160 3.49 13.69 -11.38
N GLY A 161 3.66 12.79 -12.34
CA GLY A 161 3.68 11.34 -12.09
C GLY A 161 5.04 10.68 -12.39
N TRP A 162 5.05 9.35 -12.38
CA TRP A 162 6.21 8.49 -12.62
C TRP A 162 5.85 7.32 -13.52
N ARG A 163 6.86 6.72 -14.13
CA ARG A 163 6.75 5.49 -14.90
C ARG A 163 7.91 4.53 -14.59
N TYR A 164 8.13 3.56 -15.45
CA TYR A 164 8.99 2.39 -15.24
C TYR A 164 10.46 2.72 -14.94
N GLU A 165 10.98 3.77 -15.55
CA GLU A 165 12.39 4.18 -15.43
C GLU A 165 12.53 5.40 -14.51
N PRO A 166 13.64 5.53 -13.77
CA PRO A 166 13.88 6.68 -12.89
C PRO A 166 14.30 7.93 -13.68
N VAL A 167 13.49 8.31 -14.67
CA VAL A 167 13.72 9.49 -15.53
C VAL A 167 12.40 10.25 -15.70
N PRO A 168 12.43 11.60 -15.70
CA PRO A 168 11.23 12.44 -15.72
C PRO A 168 10.63 12.57 -17.13
N ARG A 169 10.28 11.46 -17.77
CA ARG A 169 9.83 11.43 -19.17
C ARG A 169 8.32 11.39 -19.29
N ASP A 170 7.72 10.33 -18.86
CA ASP A 170 6.28 10.00 -18.93
C ASP A 170 5.78 9.47 -17.59
N ALA A 171 4.48 9.27 -17.45
CA ALA A 171 3.87 8.81 -16.21
C ALA A 171 2.66 7.93 -16.48
N ASP A 172 2.42 6.97 -15.59
CA ASP A 172 1.17 6.22 -15.49
C ASP A 172 0.68 6.14 -14.03
N VAL A 173 -0.62 5.90 -13.86
CA VAL A 173 -1.25 5.86 -12.53
C VAL A 173 -0.69 4.71 -11.68
N SER A 174 -0.35 3.58 -12.33
CA SER A 174 0.03 2.36 -11.63
C SER A 174 1.42 2.43 -10.99
N VAL A 175 2.39 3.08 -11.63
CA VAL A 175 3.69 3.37 -11.02
C VAL A 175 3.60 4.56 -10.07
N THR A 176 2.79 5.57 -10.43
CA THR A 176 2.64 6.77 -9.61
C THR A 176 2.15 6.43 -8.20
N VAL A 177 1.18 5.53 -8.02
CA VAL A 177 0.71 5.15 -6.69
C VAL A 177 1.81 4.53 -5.83
N CYS A 178 2.69 3.70 -6.40
CA CYS A 178 3.80 3.10 -5.68
C CYS A 178 4.75 4.16 -5.11
N GLN A 179 5.07 5.18 -5.91
CA GLN A 179 5.96 6.27 -5.48
C GLN A 179 5.28 7.16 -4.43
N VAL A 180 4.00 7.50 -4.60
CA VAL A 180 3.25 8.33 -3.63
C VAL A 180 3.15 7.62 -2.28
N MET A 181 2.89 6.31 -2.26
CA MET A 181 2.86 5.52 -1.03
C MET A 181 4.23 5.48 -0.35
N ALA A 182 5.30 5.23 -1.11
CA ALA A 182 6.67 5.24 -0.59
C ALA A 182 7.04 6.61 0.00
N LEU A 183 6.69 7.70 -0.68
CA LEU A 183 6.90 9.07 -0.18
C LEU A 183 6.08 9.36 1.09
N ARG A 184 4.84 8.84 1.19
CA ARG A 184 4.03 8.95 2.41
C ARG A 184 4.68 8.20 3.56
N ALA A 185 5.11 6.95 3.35
CA ALA A 185 5.79 6.16 4.35
C ALA A 185 7.12 6.82 4.80
N ALA A 186 7.87 7.41 3.86
CA ALA A 186 9.08 8.16 4.18
C ALA A 186 8.79 9.38 5.08
N ARG A 187 7.71 10.12 4.82
CA ARG A 187 7.26 11.22 5.71
C ARG A 187 6.90 10.70 7.10
N ASN A 188 6.18 9.58 7.19
CA ASN A 188 5.83 8.95 8.46
C ASN A 188 7.10 8.52 9.23
N ALA A 189 8.15 8.08 8.52
CA ALA A 189 9.46 7.75 9.06
C ALA A 189 10.36 8.98 9.37
N GLY A 190 9.84 10.20 9.22
CA GLY A 190 10.57 11.44 9.51
C GLY A 190 11.61 11.82 8.46
N ILE A 191 11.48 11.34 7.22
CA ILE A 191 12.29 11.77 6.07
C ILE A 191 11.60 12.93 5.37
N ALA A 192 12.38 13.94 4.98
CA ALA A 192 11.85 15.11 4.28
C ALA A 192 11.41 14.76 2.86
N VAL A 193 10.14 15.09 2.54
CA VAL A 193 9.57 14.97 1.19
C VAL A 193 9.03 16.34 0.79
N PRO A 194 9.44 16.91 -0.37
CA PRO A 194 8.95 18.21 -0.81
C PRO A 194 7.42 18.20 -1.00
N ARG A 195 6.74 19.19 -0.43
CA ARG A 195 5.29 19.32 -0.56
C ARG A 195 4.87 19.45 -2.03
N GLU A 196 5.62 20.21 -2.82
CA GLU A 196 5.36 20.40 -4.24
C GLU A 196 5.29 19.07 -5.02
N THR A 197 6.17 18.11 -4.69
CA THR A 197 6.14 16.76 -5.29
C THR A 197 4.80 16.06 -5.04
N MET A 198 4.27 16.16 -3.82
CA MET A 198 2.98 15.58 -3.48
C MET A 198 1.83 16.34 -4.14
N ASP A 199 1.84 17.66 -4.13
CA ASP A 199 0.80 18.50 -4.74
C ASP A 199 0.71 18.24 -6.27
N ARG A 200 1.83 18.07 -6.95
CA ARG A 200 1.89 17.73 -8.37
C ARG A 200 1.37 16.32 -8.64
N SER A 201 1.64 15.35 -7.76
CA SER A 201 1.11 14.00 -7.92
C SER A 201 -0.42 13.95 -7.78
N ILE A 202 -0.99 14.72 -6.85
CA ILE A 202 -2.45 14.89 -6.75
C ILE A 202 -3.03 15.45 -8.05
N ALA A 203 -2.42 16.50 -8.60
CA ALA A 203 -2.88 17.11 -9.83
C ALA A 203 -2.86 16.12 -11.02
N TYR A 204 -1.78 15.34 -11.15
CA TYR A 204 -1.66 14.30 -12.17
C TYR A 204 -2.75 13.21 -12.03
N VAL A 205 -2.91 12.67 -10.83
CA VAL A 205 -3.87 11.59 -10.57
C VAL A 205 -5.31 12.07 -10.82
N LYS A 206 -5.68 13.27 -10.38
CA LYS A 206 -6.99 13.85 -10.66
C LYS A 206 -7.28 14.00 -12.16
N GLN A 207 -6.29 14.41 -12.96
CA GLN A 207 -6.43 14.50 -14.41
C GLN A 207 -6.64 13.13 -15.08
N CYS A 208 -6.18 12.05 -14.46
CA CYS A 208 -6.40 10.69 -14.96
C CYS A 208 -7.81 10.15 -14.68
N GLN A 209 -8.65 10.85 -13.89
CA GLN A 209 -10.01 10.40 -13.62
C GLN A 209 -10.93 10.68 -14.82
N ASN A 210 -11.75 9.69 -15.18
CA ASN A 210 -12.74 9.77 -16.23
C ASN A 210 -14.12 10.15 -15.66
N ALA A 211 -15.04 10.50 -16.54
CA ALA A 211 -16.40 10.90 -16.17
C ALA A 211 -17.23 9.82 -15.45
N ASP A 212 -16.87 8.53 -15.61
CA ASP A 212 -17.48 7.40 -14.91
C ASP A 212 -16.93 7.18 -13.49
N GLY A 213 -16.03 8.05 -13.03
CA GLY A 213 -15.36 7.96 -11.73
C GLY A 213 -14.13 7.05 -11.70
N GLY A 214 -13.93 6.22 -12.72
CA GLY A 214 -12.75 5.37 -12.85
C GLY A 214 -11.52 6.14 -13.36
N PHE A 215 -10.36 5.49 -13.31
CA PHE A 215 -9.10 6.11 -13.74
C PHE A 215 -8.53 5.44 -14.98
N ARG A 216 -8.05 6.27 -15.93
CA ARG A 216 -7.27 5.83 -17.10
C ARG A 216 -5.83 5.52 -16.71
N TYR A 217 -5.12 4.81 -17.57
CA TYR A 217 -3.73 4.44 -17.32
C TYR A 217 -2.78 5.64 -17.40
N MET A 218 -2.87 6.42 -18.45
CA MET A 218 -2.04 7.62 -18.72
C MET A 218 -2.91 8.75 -19.24
N LEU A 219 -2.45 10.00 -19.14
CA LEU A 219 -3.19 11.17 -19.64
C LEU A 219 -3.43 11.09 -21.16
N ASN A 220 -2.44 10.62 -21.92
CA ASN A 220 -2.45 10.59 -23.37
C ASN A 220 -2.61 9.17 -23.96
N ASP A 221 -3.24 8.26 -23.26
CA ASP A 221 -3.44 6.85 -23.65
C ASP A 221 -4.76 6.65 -24.43
N GLY A 222 -4.97 7.44 -25.49
CA GLY A 222 -6.15 7.33 -26.35
C GLY A 222 -7.48 7.72 -25.68
N PRO A 223 -8.63 7.11 -26.10
CA PRO A 223 -9.92 7.39 -25.51
C PRO A 223 -9.98 7.03 -24.03
N PRO A 224 -10.83 7.71 -23.22
CA PRO A 224 -11.01 7.38 -21.82
C PRO A 224 -11.35 5.89 -21.65
N ASN A 225 -10.53 5.20 -20.87
CA ASN A 225 -10.69 3.78 -20.55
C ASN A 225 -10.38 3.56 -19.08
N SER A 226 -11.42 3.33 -18.28
CA SER A 226 -11.30 3.07 -16.85
C SER A 226 -11.01 1.60 -16.57
N GLY A 227 -10.24 1.32 -15.52
CA GLY A 227 -9.95 -0.04 -15.07
C GLY A 227 -10.02 -0.16 -13.56
N PHE A 228 -10.42 -1.33 -13.04
CA PHE A 228 -10.56 -1.57 -11.60
C PHE A 228 -9.25 -1.28 -10.84
N GLY A 229 -8.16 -1.96 -11.19
CA GLY A 229 -6.87 -1.80 -10.51
C GLY A 229 -6.33 -0.37 -10.59
N ARG A 230 -6.51 0.32 -11.73
CA ARG A 230 -6.09 1.73 -11.90
C ARG A 230 -6.95 2.67 -11.07
N THR A 231 -8.22 2.39 -10.92
CA THR A 231 -9.14 3.19 -10.09
C THR A 231 -8.78 3.01 -8.61
N ALA A 232 -8.55 1.79 -8.16
CA ALA A 232 -8.08 1.53 -6.80
C ALA A 232 -6.74 2.24 -6.51
N ALA A 233 -5.78 2.13 -7.44
CA ALA A 233 -4.50 2.81 -7.35
C ALA A 233 -4.64 4.34 -7.30
N GLY A 234 -5.50 4.92 -8.14
CA GLY A 234 -5.77 6.36 -8.17
C GLY A 234 -6.35 6.88 -6.86
N VAL A 235 -7.37 6.20 -6.31
CA VAL A 235 -7.95 6.57 -5.01
C VAL A 235 -6.92 6.48 -3.88
N VAL A 236 -6.12 5.39 -3.84
CA VAL A 236 -5.07 5.22 -2.83
C VAL A 236 -3.97 6.26 -2.98
N ALA A 237 -3.60 6.63 -4.21
CA ALA A 237 -2.63 7.70 -4.44
C ALA A 237 -3.13 9.04 -3.87
N LEU A 238 -4.41 9.38 -4.07
CA LEU A 238 -5.00 10.60 -3.50
C LEU A 238 -5.02 10.55 -1.97
N TYR A 239 -5.39 9.44 -1.35
CA TYR A 239 -5.34 9.27 0.11
C TYR A 239 -3.92 9.46 0.65
N ASN A 240 -2.94 8.78 0.07
CA ASN A 240 -1.54 8.86 0.52
C ASN A 240 -0.92 10.23 0.27
N ALA A 241 -1.41 10.98 -0.70
CA ALA A 241 -1.03 12.37 -0.91
C ALA A 241 -1.72 13.35 0.07
N GLY A 242 -2.69 12.87 0.86
CA GLY A 242 -3.36 13.65 1.92
C GLY A 242 -4.75 14.16 1.56
N LEU A 243 -5.34 13.69 0.44
CA LEU A 243 -6.70 14.04 0.05
C LEU A 243 -7.65 12.91 0.46
N TYR A 244 -8.41 13.12 1.53
CA TYR A 244 -9.32 12.09 2.08
C TYR A 244 -10.78 12.27 1.70
N GLU A 245 -11.15 13.43 1.18
CA GLU A 245 -12.52 13.79 0.82
C GLU A 245 -12.54 14.52 -0.53
N GLY A 246 -13.70 14.59 -1.16
CA GLY A 246 -13.91 15.31 -2.41
C GLY A 246 -14.60 14.47 -3.47
N ALA A 247 -15.02 15.15 -4.55
CA ALA A 247 -15.77 14.52 -5.63
C ALA A 247 -15.01 13.37 -6.29
N GLU A 248 -13.70 13.53 -6.46
CA GLU A 248 -12.84 12.53 -7.10
C GLU A 248 -12.73 11.25 -6.27
N ILE A 249 -12.60 11.39 -4.94
CA ILE A 249 -12.59 10.26 -4.01
C ILE A 249 -13.93 9.54 -4.05
N THR A 250 -15.04 10.29 -3.92
CA THR A 250 -16.39 9.71 -3.91
C THR A 250 -16.67 8.96 -5.21
N ALA A 251 -16.42 9.57 -6.37
CA ALA A 251 -16.62 8.94 -7.66
C ALA A 251 -15.77 7.69 -7.87
N GLY A 252 -14.50 7.73 -7.45
CA GLY A 252 -13.61 6.56 -7.50
C GLY A 252 -14.09 5.41 -6.60
N LEU A 253 -14.54 5.72 -5.39
CA LEU A 253 -15.11 4.72 -4.48
C LEU A 253 -16.43 4.14 -4.99
N ASP A 254 -17.28 4.96 -5.62
CA ASP A 254 -18.53 4.49 -6.25
C ASP A 254 -18.23 3.52 -7.40
N TYR A 255 -17.23 3.87 -8.24
CA TYR A 255 -16.77 3.00 -9.31
C TYR A 255 -16.27 1.63 -8.77
N LEU A 256 -15.52 1.62 -7.69
CA LEU A 256 -15.03 0.38 -7.04
C LEU A 256 -16.18 -0.39 -6.37
N SER A 257 -17.08 0.30 -5.66
CA SER A 257 -18.21 -0.33 -4.95
C SER A 257 -19.18 -1.04 -5.91
N ALA A 258 -19.29 -0.57 -7.15
CA ALA A 258 -20.07 -1.25 -8.20
C ALA A 258 -19.42 -2.54 -8.73
N ARG A 259 -18.18 -2.86 -8.26
CA ARG A 259 -17.36 -4.00 -8.70
C ARG A 259 -16.82 -4.78 -7.50
N ILE A 260 -17.68 -4.99 -6.50
CA ILE A 260 -17.35 -5.84 -5.33
C ILE A 260 -17.02 -7.24 -5.84
N PRO A 261 -15.97 -7.90 -5.34
CA PRO A 261 -15.62 -9.26 -5.71
C PRO A 261 -16.82 -10.21 -5.55
N THR A 262 -17.02 -11.08 -6.52
CA THR A 262 -18.01 -12.14 -6.47
C THR A 262 -17.34 -13.46 -6.82
N ALA A 263 -17.75 -14.55 -6.21
CA ALA A 263 -17.21 -15.89 -6.49
C ALA A 263 -17.35 -16.32 -7.97
N GLU A 264 -18.18 -15.61 -8.74
CA GLU A 264 -18.40 -15.81 -10.18
C GLU A 264 -17.50 -14.91 -11.05
N ALA A 265 -16.79 -13.93 -10.47
CA ALA A 265 -15.83 -13.11 -11.20
C ALA A 265 -14.68 -14.01 -11.66
N GLY A 266 -14.57 -14.22 -12.96
CA GLY A 266 -13.71 -15.22 -13.58
C GLY A 266 -12.23 -15.01 -13.27
N GLU A 267 -11.43 -16.08 -13.49
CA GLU A 267 -9.99 -16.15 -13.28
C GLU A 267 -9.15 -15.14 -14.10
N ASP A 268 -9.77 -14.37 -14.99
CA ASP A 268 -9.14 -13.58 -16.06
C ASP A 268 -8.97 -12.08 -15.75
N GLU A 269 -8.99 -11.64 -14.50
CA GLU A 269 -8.69 -10.24 -14.23
C GLU A 269 -7.18 -10.00 -14.22
N ALA A 270 -6.67 -9.50 -15.35
CA ALA A 270 -5.28 -9.10 -15.45
C ALA A 270 -4.90 -8.19 -14.27
N TYR A 271 -3.84 -8.56 -13.53
CA TYR A 271 -3.39 -7.84 -12.33
C TYR A 271 -4.35 -7.92 -11.14
N TYR A 272 -5.01 -9.06 -10.93
CA TYR A 272 -5.96 -9.32 -9.85
C TYR A 272 -5.43 -8.86 -8.47
N PHE A 273 -4.30 -9.41 -8.01
CA PHE A 273 -3.75 -9.06 -6.69
C PHE A 273 -3.33 -7.60 -6.58
N TYR A 274 -2.78 -7.02 -7.64
CA TYR A 274 -2.48 -5.58 -7.69
C TYR A 274 -3.74 -4.74 -7.47
N GLY A 275 -4.82 -5.04 -8.19
CA GLY A 275 -6.08 -4.32 -8.09
C GLY A 275 -6.70 -4.41 -6.70
N HIS A 276 -6.77 -5.61 -6.15
CA HIS A 276 -7.37 -5.85 -4.84
C HIS A 276 -6.50 -5.38 -3.66
N TYR A 277 -5.18 -5.36 -3.81
CA TYR A 277 -4.28 -4.75 -2.82
C TYR A 277 -4.57 -3.26 -2.61
N TYR A 278 -4.77 -2.51 -3.69
CA TYR A 278 -5.15 -1.11 -3.59
C TYR A 278 -6.62 -0.93 -3.24
N ALA A 279 -7.52 -1.77 -3.73
CA ALA A 279 -8.94 -1.69 -3.38
C ALA A 279 -9.16 -1.94 -1.87
N ALA A 280 -8.43 -2.87 -1.25
CA ALA A 280 -8.45 -3.08 0.19
C ALA A 280 -8.14 -1.80 0.95
N GLN A 281 -7.08 -1.11 0.56
CA GLN A 281 -6.66 0.16 1.19
C GLN A 281 -7.67 1.27 0.95
N ALA A 282 -8.20 1.39 -0.29
CA ALA A 282 -9.22 2.39 -0.62
C ALA A 282 -10.48 2.20 0.23
N MET A 283 -10.98 0.97 0.33
CA MET A 283 -12.18 0.64 1.11
C MET A 283 -11.95 0.72 2.61
N TRP A 284 -10.75 0.34 3.10
CA TRP A 284 -10.35 0.50 4.49
C TRP A 284 -10.38 1.96 4.92
N HIS A 285 -9.78 2.85 4.13
CA HIS A 285 -9.81 4.29 4.42
C HIS A 285 -11.21 4.90 4.28
N ALA A 286 -12.03 4.41 3.34
CA ALA A 286 -13.42 4.84 3.24
C ALA A 286 -14.22 4.44 4.49
N GLY A 287 -13.98 3.22 5.00
CA GLY A 287 -14.65 2.70 6.20
C GLY A 287 -16.15 2.46 6.01
N GLY A 288 -16.88 2.37 7.12
CA GLY A 288 -18.33 2.29 7.16
C GLY A 288 -18.90 1.15 6.29
N GLU A 289 -20.01 1.44 5.61
CA GLU A 289 -20.74 0.45 4.77
C GLU A 289 -19.90 -0.07 3.61
N ARG A 290 -18.99 0.75 3.02
CA ARG A 290 -18.15 0.34 1.91
C ARG A 290 -17.17 -0.76 2.32
N TRP A 291 -16.50 -0.59 3.44
CA TRP A 291 -15.62 -1.62 3.98
C TRP A 291 -16.39 -2.86 4.42
N ALA A 292 -17.52 -2.68 5.10
CA ALA A 292 -18.37 -3.77 5.58
C ALA A 292 -18.91 -4.65 4.45
N ALA A 293 -19.15 -4.07 3.27
CA ALA A 293 -19.57 -4.82 2.09
C ALA A 293 -18.39 -5.46 1.36
N TRP A 294 -17.27 -4.76 1.24
CA TRP A 294 -16.13 -5.17 0.41
C TRP A 294 -15.27 -6.25 1.06
N TYR A 295 -14.92 -6.09 2.36
CA TYR A 295 -13.96 -6.99 2.99
C TYR A 295 -14.45 -8.45 3.08
N PRO A 296 -15.68 -8.76 3.51
CA PRO A 296 -16.14 -10.14 3.50
C PRO A 296 -16.10 -10.79 2.11
N ALA A 297 -16.44 -10.04 1.07
CA ALA A 297 -16.45 -10.54 -0.30
C ALA A 297 -15.04 -10.93 -0.78
N ILE A 298 -14.05 -10.03 -0.63
CA ILE A 298 -12.67 -10.35 -1.03
C ILE A 298 -12.04 -11.43 -0.15
N ARG A 299 -12.34 -11.43 1.15
CA ARG A 299 -11.90 -12.47 2.06
C ARG A 299 -12.36 -13.84 1.58
N ASP A 300 -13.65 -14.01 1.32
CA ASP A 300 -14.25 -15.30 0.96
C ASP A 300 -13.71 -15.75 -0.42
N GLU A 301 -13.49 -14.83 -1.36
CA GLU A 301 -12.87 -15.12 -2.63
C GLU A 301 -11.41 -15.55 -2.49
N LEU A 302 -10.61 -14.86 -1.67
CA LEU A 302 -9.22 -15.26 -1.41
C LEU A 302 -9.13 -16.61 -0.71
N LEU A 303 -10.03 -16.92 0.22
CA LEU A 303 -10.09 -18.25 0.85
C LEU A 303 -10.35 -19.35 -0.18
N ALA A 304 -11.24 -19.11 -1.14
CA ALA A 304 -11.54 -20.07 -2.21
C ALA A 304 -10.39 -20.24 -3.22
N ARG A 305 -9.53 -19.23 -3.39
CA ARG A 305 -8.39 -19.26 -4.33
C ARG A 305 -7.08 -19.78 -3.73
N GLN A 306 -7.00 -19.98 -2.41
CA GLN A 306 -5.79 -20.50 -1.79
C GLN A 306 -5.52 -21.94 -2.23
N ARG A 307 -4.30 -22.23 -2.68
CA ARG A 307 -3.90 -23.58 -3.10
C ARG A 307 -3.54 -24.45 -1.90
N GLU A 308 -3.40 -25.76 -2.15
CA GLU A 308 -3.06 -26.74 -1.11
C GLU A 308 -1.70 -26.46 -0.46
N GLU A 309 -0.75 -25.90 -1.22
CA GLU A 309 0.57 -25.49 -0.72
C GLU A 309 0.52 -24.27 0.21
N GLY A 310 -0.65 -23.63 0.34
CA GLY A 310 -0.86 -22.45 1.18
C GLY A 310 -0.67 -21.12 0.48
N ASP A 311 -0.31 -21.12 -0.79
CA ASP A 311 -0.04 -19.92 -1.58
C ASP A 311 -1.21 -19.49 -2.46
N TRP A 312 -1.03 -18.31 -3.10
CA TRP A 312 -1.90 -17.80 -4.16
C TRP A 312 -1.08 -17.54 -5.42
N MET A 313 -1.51 -18.17 -6.51
CA MET A 313 -0.82 -18.04 -7.80
C MET A 313 -1.09 -16.66 -8.43
N ASP A 314 -0.02 -16.01 -8.90
CA ASP A 314 -0.06 -14.80 -9.73
C ASP A 314 0.93 -14.96 -10.91
N PRO A 315 0.67 -14.39 -12.09
CA PRO A 315 1.60 -14.42 -13.22
C PRO A 315 2.99 -13.82 -12.94
N VAL A 316 3.11 -12.93 -11.94
CA VAL A 316 4.41 -12.40 -11.49
C VAL A 316 5.20 -13.50 -10.78
N SER A 317 4.65 -14.03 -9.71
CA SER A 317 5.11 -15.22 -9.00
C SER A 317 4.11 -15.63 -7.92
N PRO A 318 4.14 -16.90 -7.43
CA PRO A 318 3.33 -17.33 -6.29
C PRO A 318 3.63 -16.49 -5.02
N GLU A 319 4.89 -16.11 -4.80
CA GLU A 319 5.28 -15.31 -3.63
C GLU A 319 4.68 -13.90 -3.69
N TYR A 320 4.59 -13.30 -4.89
CA TYR A 320 3.91 -12.02 -5.08
C TYR A 320 2.42 -12.11 -4.76
N GLY A 321 1.72 -13.08 -5.33
CA GLY A 321 0.29 -13.31 -5.08
C GLY A 321 0.02 -13.57 -3.61
N THR A 322 0.84 -14.40 -2.96
CA THR A 322 0.72 -14.76 -1.55
C THR A 322 0.97 -13.58 -0.63
N ALA A 323 2.00 -12.77 -0.89
CA ALA A 323 2.28 -11.57 -0.10
C ALA A 323 1.11 -10.58 -0.17
N MET A 324 0.60 -10.31 -1.36
CA MET A 324 -0.55 -9.42 -1.54
C MET A 324 -1.82 -9.96 -0.88
N ALA A 325 -2.14 -11.25 -1.05
CA ALA A 325 -3.28 -11.88 -0.41
C ALA A 325 -3.19 -11.79 1.13
N CYS A 326 -2.03 -12.10 1.70
CA CYS A 326 -1.81 -11.99 3.15
C CYS A 326 -1.99 -10.55 3.64
N ILE A 327 -1.51 -9.53 2.93
CA ILE A 327 -1.70 -8.12 3.31
C ILE A 327 -3.18 -7.74 3.26
N ILE A 328 -3.90 -8.14 2.19
CA ILE A 328 -5.34 -7.88 2.06
C ILE A 328 -6.12 -8.50 3.23
N LEU A 329 -5.89 -9.78 3.51
CA LEU A 329 -6.59 -10.51 4.59
C LEU A 329 -6.26 -9.95 5.97
N GLN A 330 -5.06 -9.41 6.18
CA GLN A 330 -4.59 -8.85 7.43
C GLN A 330 -4.88 -7.35 7.60
N THR A 331 -5.48 -6.68 6.61
CA THR A 331 -5.81 -5.25 6.70
C THR A 331 -6.57 -4.90 7.98
N PRO A 332 -7.53 -5.71 8.49
CA PRO A 332 -8.23 -5.41 9.75
C PRO A 332 -7.34 -5.39 11.00
N ASN A 333 -6.15 -6.01 10.98
CA ASN A 333 -5.20 -5.93 12.09
C ASN A 333 -4.69 -4.50 12.31
N ASN A 334 -4.66 -3.69 11.25
CA ASN A 334 -4.20 -2.29 11.28
C ASN A 334 -2.79 -2.10 11.87
N TYR A 335 -1.89 -3.07 11.67
CA TYR A 335 -0.52 -3.00 12.20
C TYR A 335 0.42 -2.21 11.31
N LEU A 336 0.10 -2.06 10.02
CA LEU A 336 0.95 -1.31 9.09
C LEU A 336 0.69 0.19 9.20
N PRO A 337 1.70 1.03 9.56
CA PRO A 337 1.56 2.48 9.64
C PRO A 337 1.01 3.13 8.37
N ILE A 338 1.33 2.59 7.18
CA ILE A 338 0.84 3.13 5.90
C ILE A 338 -0.70 3.02 5.77
N LEU A 339 -1.35 2.11 6.48
CA LEU A 339 -2.81 1.95 6.50
C LEU A 339 -3.49 2.87 7.52
N GLN A 340 -2.74 3.58 8.35
CA GLN A 340 -3.27 4.52 9.34
C GLN A 340 -3.45 5.91 8.70
N ARG A 341 -4.49 6.65 9.16
CA ARG A 341 -4.79 8.01 8.68
C ARG A 341 -3.87 9.05 9.30
#